data_a0820c571b666eec01430ea2b8a851a4
#
_entry.id   a0820c571b666eec01430ea2b8a851a4
#
_cell.length_a   1.000
_cell.length_b   1.000
_cell.length_c   1.000
_cell.angle_alpha   90.00
_cell.angle_beta   90.00
_cell.angle_gamma   90.00
#
_symmetry.space_group_name_H-M   'P 1'
#
loop_
_entity.id
_entity.type
_entity.pdbx_description
1 polymer ?
#
loop_
_entity_poly.entity_id
_entity_poly.type
_entity_poly.pdbx_seq_one_letter_code
_entity_poly.pdbx_strand_id
1 'polypeptide(L)'
;MNQTPKEIAQEKLNEEYKDLIGLPWPGRRYPGCYDVIQKYVKTRLGRSLKSFSGLYTSFKDEAVAEEDGLWIDRPEWGEEIDMTLLKKNDLLLFNIYTESLGGGYRDPNGRSPNHGAIYLGDGWMLHQLWKQDSEVVELNRHYRICCIGVVRENAT
;
A
#
# COMPACT_ATOMS: atom_id res chain seq x y z
N MET A 1 -28.92 -8.34 -14.59
CA MET A 1 -27.96 -9.25 -13.98
C MET A 1 -27.60 -8.77 -12.59
N ASN A 2 -27.56 -9.71 -11.66
CA ASN A 2 -27.24 -9.37 -10.28
C ASN A 2 -25.73 -9.25 -10.11
N GLN A 3 -25.33 -8.22 -9.41
CA GLN A 3 -23.92 -8.06 -9.07
C GLN A 3 -23.55 -9.04 -7.96
N THR A 4 -22.28 -9.47 -8.00
CA THR A 4 -21.71 -10.26 -6.91
C THR A 4 -21.48 -9.39 -5.68
N PRO A 5 -21.39 -9.97 -4.50
CA PRO A 5 -21.00 -9.21 -3.28
C PRO A 5 -19.69 -8.45 -3.46
N LYS A 6 -18.73 -9.04 -4.17
CA LYS A 6 -17.45 -8.41 -4.44
C LYS A 6 -17.60 -7.17 -5.33
N GLU A 7 -18.41 -7.26 -6.37
CA GLU A 7 -18.67 -6.12 -7.25
C GLU A 7 -19.34 -4.97 -6.51
N ILE A 8 -20.28 -5.30 -5.64
CA ILE A 8 -20.97 -4.30 -4.81
C ILE A 8 -19.98 -3.62 -3.87
N ALA A 9 -19.11 -4.41 -3.23
CA ALA A 9 -18.07 -3.86 -2.34
C ALA A 9 -17.12 -2.94 -3.09
N GLN A 10 -16.70 -3.34 -4.29
CA GLN A 10 -15.83 -2.54 -5.14
C GLN A 10 -16.48 -1.19 -5.49
N GLU A 11 -17.74 -1.20 -5.86
CA GLU A 11 -18.45 0.03 -6.20
C GLU A 11 -18.56 0.98 -5.01
N LYS A 12 -18.86 0.45 -3.83
CA LYS A 12 -18.94 1.26 -2.61
C LYS A 12 -17.60 1.91 -2.29
N LEU A 13 -16.52 1.15 -2.40
CA LEU A 13 -15.19 1.69 -2.15
C LEU A 13 -14.78 2.71 -3.20
N ASN A 14 -15.11 2.47 -4.46
CA ASN A 14 -14.82 3.41 -5.51
C ASN A 14 -15.55 4.75 -5.30
N GLU A 15 -16.76 4.71 -4.78
CA GLU A 15 -17.48 5.93 -4.45
C GLU A 15 -16.90 6.62 -3.22
N GLU A 16 -16.60 5.86 -2.17
CA GLU A 16 -16.05 6.41 -0.93
C GLU A 16 -14.70 7.08 -1.15
N TYR A 17 -13.86 6.49 -1.99
CA TYR A 17 -12.51 6.97 -2.24
C TYR A 17 -12.34 7.60 -3.61
N LYS A 18 -13.39 8.08 -4.23
CA LYS A 18 -13.34 8.61 -5.59
C LYS A 18 -12.36 9.77 -5.78
N ASP A 19 -12.08 10.51 -4.73
CA ASP A 19 -11.08 11.58 -4.76
C ASP A 19 -9.65 11.06 -4.77
N LEU A 20 -9.46 9.78 -4.46
CA LEU A 20 -8.14 9.15 -4.40
C LEU A 20 -7.94 8.09 -5.49
N ILE A 21 -8.96 7.83 -6.29
CA ILE A 21 -8.92 6.84 -7.36
C ILE A 21 -8.77 7.53 -8.70
N GLY A 22 -8.04 6.92 -9.61
CA GLY A 22 -7.84 7.48 -10.94
C GLY A 22 -6.85 8.63 -10.98
N LEU A 23 -6.08 8.82 -9.92
CA LEU A 23 -5.03 9.83 -9.92
C LEU A 23 -3.90 9.37 -10.83
N PRO A 24 -3.47 10.22 -11.77
CA PRO A 24 -2.41 9.82 -12.69
C PRO A 24 -1.08 9.66 -11.95
N TRP A 25 -0.21 8.85 -12.51
CA TRP A 25 1.14 8.69 -11.99
C TRP A 25 1.82 10.06 -11.95
N PRO A 26 2.39 10.44 -10.80
CA PRO A 26 2.88 11.82 -10.60
C PRO A 26 4.15 12.16 -11.39
N GLY A 27 4.69 11.22 -12.16
CA GLY A 27 5.88 11.49 -12.95
C GLY A 27 7.17 11.50 -12.18
N ARG A 28 7.11 11.19 -10.90
CA ARG A 28 8.29 11.13 -10.07
C ARG A 28 8.98 9.79 -10.19
N ARG A 29 10.28 9.83 -9.94
CA ARG A 29 11.07 8.63 -9.95
C ARG A 29 10.70 7.71 -8.80
N TYR A 30 10.63 8.23 -7.59
CA TYR A 30 10.29 7.53 -6.37
C TYR A 30 9.81 8.50 -5.31
N PRO A 31 8.99 8.03 -4.44
CA PRO A 31 8.15 6.85 -4.56
C PRO A 31 6.74 7.26 -4.97
N GLY A 32 6.44 7.12 -6.24
CA GLY A 32 5.13 7.50 -6.78
C GLY A 32 3.96 6.85 -6.05
N CYS A 33 4.13 5.60 -5.62
CA CYS A 33 3.09 4.91 -4.84
C CYS A 33 2.84 5.57 -3.49
N TYR A 34 3.79 6.30 -2.98
CA TYR A 34 3.66 6.97 -1.69
C TYR A 34 2.77 8.21 -1.76
N ASP A 35 2.67 8.84 -2.92
CA ASP A 35 1.83 10.04 -3.06
C ASP A 35 0.37 9.77 -2.72
N VAL A 36 -0.19 8.67 -3.16
CA VAL A 36 -1.57 8.33 -2.85
C VAL A 36 -1.73 7.98 -1.37
N ILE A 37 -0.72 7.39 -0.77
CA ILE A 37 -0.71 7.09 0.66
C ILE A 37 -0.70 8.40 1.46
N GLN A 38 0.13 9.36 1.08
CA GLN A 38 0.15 10.67 1.72
C GLN A 38 -1.20 11.38 1.61
N LYS A 39 -1.83 11.32 0.45
CA LYS A 39 -3.14 11.92 0.24
C LYS A 39 -4.22 11.25 1.09
N TYR A 40 -4.18 9.93 1.20
CA TYR A 40 -5.10 9.20 2.07
C TYR A 40 -4.96 9.65 3.52
N VAL A 41 -3.74 9.67 4.03
CA VAL A 41 -3.49 10.04 5.42
C VAL A 41 -3.93 11.48 5.67
N LYS A 42 -3.68 12.37 4.73
CA LYS A 42 -4.08 13.77 4.88
C LYS A 42 -5.59 13.94 4.86
N THR A 43 -6.27 13.32 3.91
CA THR A 43 -7.71 13.53 3.73
C THR A 43 -8.57 12.73 4.69
N ARG A 44 -8.12 11.57 5.10
CA ARG A 44 -8.91 10.66 5.95
C ARG A 44 -8.50 10.67 7.41
N LEU A 45 -7.23 10.95 7.69
CA LEU A 45 -6.71 10.91 9.05
C LEU A 45 -6.31 12.29 9.57
N GLY A 46 -6.37 13.31 8.73
CA GLY A 46 -6.14 14.69 9.13
C GLY A 46 -4.71 15.03 9.50
N ARG A 47 -3.74 14.26 9.05
CA ARG A 47 -2.33 14.52 9.36
C ARG A 47 -1.48 14.35 8.12
N SER A 48 -0.22 14.77 8.20
CA SER A 48 0.72 14.70 7.09
C SER A 48 1.77 13.65 7.36
N LEU A 49 2.05 12.85 6.35
CA LEU A 49 3.21 11.97 6.37
C LEU A 49 4.42 12.71 5.83
N LYS A 50 5.56 12.39 6.37
CA LYS A 50 6.82 12.95 5.96
C LYS A 50 7.12 12.63 4.50
N SER A 51 7.52 13.62 3.74
CA SER A 51 7.99 13.41 2.37
C SER A 51 9.41 12.86 2.39
N PHE A 52 9.70 11.97 1.46
CA PHE A 52 11.08 11.52 1.26
C PHE A 52 11.35 11.35 -0.21
N SER A 53 12.62 11.48 -0.54
CA SER A 53 13.02 11.33 -1.92
C SER A 53 13.78 10.07 -2.02
N GLY A 54 13.27 9.17 -2.37
CA GLY A 54 14.16 8.34 -2.22
C GLY A 54 14.38 6.99 -2.75
N LEU A 55 15.16 6.31 -2.15
CA LEU A 55 15.36 4.91 -2.41
C LEU A 55 14.18 4.15 -1.81
N TYR A 56 13.67 3.17 -2.53
CA TYR A 56 12.59 2.33 -2.03
C TYR A 56 12.94 1.68 -0.70
N THR A 57 14.23 1.48 -0.42
CA THR A 57 14.67 0.93 0.86
C THR A 57 14.37 1.84 2.03
N SER A 58 14.22 3.12 1.76
CA SER A 58 13.89 4.09 2.80
C SER A 58 12.40 4.18 3.08
N PHE A 59 11.59 3.53 2.27
CA PHE A 59 10.14 3.63 2.38
C PHE A 59 9.68 3.32 3.81
N LYS A 60 10.11 2.21 4.34
CA LYS A 60 9.76 1.83 5.70
C LYS A 60 10.33 2.82 6.71
N ASP A 61 11.60 3.12 6.59
CA ASP A 61 12.30 3.91 7.58
C ASP A 61 11.79 5.35 7.63
N GLU A 62 11.55 5.94 6.47
CA GLU A 62 11.12 7.32 6.39
C GLU A 62 9.61 7.49 6.48
N ALA A 63 8.85 6.57 5.92
CA ALA A 63 7.41 6.70 5.90
C ALA A 63 6.73 6.16 7.14
N VAL A 64 7.37 5.19 7.81
CA VAL A 64 6.70 4.42 8.75
C VAL A 64 7.27 4.53 10.06
N ALA A 65 8.41 4.92 10.13
CA ALA A 65 8.70 4.54 11.17
C ALA A 65 9.42 5.00 12.12
N GLU A 66 10.23 5.31 11.89
CA GLU A 66 11.26 5.55 12.86
C GLU A 66 10.78 5.83 14.26
N GLU A 67 9.65 6.45 14.38
CA GLU A 67 9.24 6.93 15.68
C GLU A 67 7.95 6.36 16.16
N ASP A 68 7.01 6.21 15.28
CA ASP A 68 5.65 5.92 15.67
C ASP A 68 5.04 4.72 14.98
N GLY A 69 5.85 3.95 14.29
CA GLY A 69 5.35 2.77 13.60
C GLY A 69 5.58 1.50 14.39
N LEU A 70 4.57 0.66 14.40
CA LEU A 70 4.64 -0.65 15.02
C LEU A 70 4.50 -1.72 13.96
N TRP A 71 5.43 -2.66 13.92
CA TRP A 71 5.30 -3.82 13.07
C TRP A 71 4.17 -4.71 13.57
N ILE A 72 3.20 -4.95 12.72
CA ILE A 72 2.07 -5.82 13.02
C ILE A 72 2.33 -7.22 12.51
N ASP A 73 2.97 -7.33 11.36
CA ASP A 73 3.33 -8.61 10.77
C ASP A 73 4.58 -8.45 9.92
N ARG A 74 5.45 -9.44 9.96
CA ARG A 74 6.66 -9.51 9.12
C ARG A 74 6.87 -10.95 8.74
N PRO A 75 6.09 -11.46 7.77
CA PRO A 75 6.18 -12.87 7.40
C PRO A 75 7.56 -13.24 6.85
N GLU A 76 7.90 -14.50 7.01
CA GLU A 76 9.08 -15.04 6.39
C GLU A 76 8.93 -15.07 4.87
N TRP A 77 10.04 -15.12 4.17
CA TRP A 77 10.03 -15.13 2.71
C TRP A 77 9.14 -16.25 2.17
N GLY A 78 8.20 -15.84 1.31
CA GLY A 78 7.29 -16.80 0.67
C GLY A 78 6.02 -17.11 1.45
N GLU A 79 5.91 -16.63 2.68
CA GLU A 79 4.69 -16.82 3.46
C GLU A 79 3.71 -15.67 3.23
N GLU A 80 2.42 -15.95 3.34
CA GLU A 80 1.40 -14.92 3.25
C GLU A 80 1.31 -14.15 4.57
N ILE A 81 0.93 -12.88 4.47
CA ILE A 81 0.59 -12.11 5.67
C ILE A 81 -0.65 -12.69 6.34
N ASP A 82 -0.74 -12.52 7.64
CA ASP A 82 -1.89 -12.95 8.42
C ASP A 82 -2.98 -11.89 8.35
N MET A 83 -4.01 -12.15 7.55
CA MET A 83 -5.10 -11.22 7.33
C MET A 83 -5.89 -10.91 8.61
N THR A 84 -5.85 -11.79 9.60
CA THR A 84 -6.58 -11.57 10.86
C THR A 84 -5.96 -10.47 11.71
N LEU A 85 -4.71 -10.12 11.44
CA LEU A 85 -4.02 -9.07 12.18
C LEU A 85 -4.27 -7.67 11.61
N LEU A 86 -4.76 -7.58 10.39
CA LEU A 86 -4.89 -6.32 9.68
C LEU A 86 -6.03 -5.47 10.21
N LYS A 87 -5.80 -4.16 10.25
CA LYS A 87 -6.84 -3.18 10.56
C LYS A 87 -6.83 -2.08 9.52
N LYS A 88 -7.97 -1.47 9.30
CA LYS A 88 -8.08 -0.32 8.41
C LYS A 88 -7.05 0.73 8.76
N ASN A 89 -6.44 1.30 7.75
CA ASN A 89 -5.38 2.31 7.81
C ASN A 89 -3.97 1.74 8.02
N ASP A 90 -3.83 0.44 8.12
CA ASP A 90 -2.49 -0.16 8.17
C ASP A 90 -1.76 0.10 6.86
N LEU A 91 -0.46 0.31 6.95
CA LEU A 91 0.42 0.46 5.80
C LEU A 91 0.98 -0.91 5.43
N LEU A 92 0.73 -1.30 4.18
CA LEU A 92 1.22 -2.55 3.64
C LEU A 92 2.49 -2.28 2.83
N LEU A 93 3.54 -3.01 3.09
CA LEU A 93 4.81 -2.88 2.39
C LEU A 93 5.07 -4.12 1.57
N PHE A 94 5.39 -3.93 0.30
CA PHE A 94 5.53 -5.02 -0.65
C PHE A 94 6.92 -5.05 -1.27
N ASN A 95 7.36 -6.25 -1.62
CA ASN A 95 8.47 -6.45 -2.54
C ASN A 95 7.89 -7.13 -3.79
N ILE A 96 7.59 -6.34 -4.79
CA ILE A 96 6.95 -6.81 -6.01
C ILE A 96 7.92 -6.70 -7.18
N TYR A 97 8.08 -7.80 -7.91
CA TYR A 97 8.83 -7.80 -9.15
C TYR A 97 7.84 -7.94 -10.31
N THR A 98 7.55 -6.82 -10.95
CA THR A 98 6.66 -6.80 -12.11
C THR A 98 7.12 -5.74 -13.09
N GLU A 99 6.70 -5.86 -14.33
CA GLU A 99 6.94 -4.80 -15.31
C GLU A 99 6.18 -3.52 -14.94
N SER A 100 5.11 -3.66 -14.18
CA SER A 100 4.36 -2.52 -13.65
C SER A 100 5.19 -1.62 -12.74
N LEU A 101 6.32 -2.11 -12.28
CA LEU A 101 7.29 -1.33 -11.52
C LEU A 101 8.48 -0.93 -12.37
N GLY A 102 8.32 -0.92 -13.68
CA GLY A 102 9.36 -0.49 -14.59
C GLY A 102 10.51 -1.47 -14.71
N GLY A 103 10.21 -2.74 -14.66
CA GLY A 103 11.25 -3.73 -14.57
C GLY A 103 11.98 -3.64 -13.25
N GLY A 104 11.30 -3.07 -12.27
CA GLY A 104 11.83 -2.51 -11.08
C GLY A 104 12.79 -3.34 -10.29
N TYR A 105 13.53 -2.65 -9.50
CA TYR A 105 14.44 -3.26 -8.59
C TYR A 105 13.69 -4.16 -7.61
N ARG A 106 14.22 -5.32 -7.38
CA ARG A 106 13.75 -6.22 -6.36
C ARG A 106 14.94 -6.63 -5.51
N ASP A 107 14.84 -6.44 -4.20
CA ASP A 107 15.84 -6.93 -3.29
C ASP A 107 15.91 -8.45 -3.40
N PRO A 108 17.09 -9.02 -3.72
CA PRO A 108 17.23 -10.48 -3.84
C PRO A 108 16.81 -11.24 -2.59
N ASN A 109 16.92 -10.61 -1.44
CA ASN A 109 16.53 -11.23 -0.17
C ASN A 109 15.06 -11.00 0.17
N GLY A 110 14.33 -10.22 -0.64
CA GLY A 110 12.94 -9.93 -0.41
C GLY A 110 12.64 -9.11 0.83
N ARG A 111 13.64 -8.42 1.36
CA ARG A 111 13.52 -7.72 2.64
C ARG A 111 13.27 -6.22 2.52
N SER A 112 13.55 -5.63 1.37
CA SER A 112 13.36 -4.20 1.16
C SER A 112 12.08 -3.95 0.38
N PRO A 113 11.21 -3.07 0.88
CA PRO A 113 9.98 -2.78 0.16
C PRO A 113 10.25 -1.90 -1.06
N ASN A 114 9.53 -2.15 -2.13
CA ASN A 114 9.56 -1.32 -3.33
C ASN A 114 8.16 -0.80 -3.70
N HIS A 115 7.16 -1.11 -2.91
CA HIS A 115 5.79 -0.67 -3.14
C HIS A 115 5.06 -0.61 -1.80
N GLY A 116 4.07 0.25 -1.71
CA GLY A 116 3.25 0.38 -0.52
C GLY A 116 1.79 0.57 -0.86
N ALA A 117 0.93 0.27 0.09
CA ALA A 117 -0.51 0.45 -0.03
C ALA A 117 -1.12 0.72 1.34
N ILE A 118 -2.34 1.26 1.33
CA ILE A 118 -3.13 1.44 2.55
C ILE A 118 -4.21 0.36 2.59
N TYR A 119 -4.31 -0.33 3.70
CA TYR A 119 -5.37 -1.30 3.91
C TYR A 119 -6.68 -0.58 4.25
N LEU A 120 -7.73 -0.91 3.51
CA LEU A 120 -9.04 -0.26 3.67
C LEU A 120 -10.03 -1.07 4.50
N GLY A 121 -9.63 -2.25 4.95
CA GLY A 121 -10.54 -3.17 5.62
C GLY A 121 -11.13 -4.19 4.66
N ASP A 122 -11.66 -5.27 5.20
CA ASP A 122 -12.37 -6.32 4.47
C ASP A 122 -11.65 -6.91 3.26
N GLY A 123 -10.31 -6.86 3.27
CA GLY A 123 -9.51 -7.44 2.20
C GLY A 123 -9.25 -6.51 1.02
N TRP A 124 -9.45 -5.21 1.18
CA TRP A 124 -9.24 -4.22 0.12
C TRP A 124 -8.10 -3.28 0.45
N MET A 125 -7.44 -2.78 -0.59
CA MET A 125 -6.35 -1.82 -0.43
C MET A 125 -6.39 -0.73 -1.49
N LEU A 126 -5.83 0.43 -1.14
CA LEU A 126 -5.63 1.56 -2.04
C LEU A 126 -4.16 1.63 -2.37
N HIS A 127 -3.82 1.65 -3.66
CA HIS A 127 -2.44 1.75 -4.09
C HIS A 127 -2.30 2.38 -5.47
N GLN A 128 -1.07 2.62 -5.89
CA GLN A 128 -0.76 3.10 -7.24
C GLN A 128 0.50 2.41 -7.74
N LEU A 129 0.35 1.59 -8.76
CA LEU A 129 1.47 0.94 -9.40
C LEU A 129 2.19 1.92 -10.34
N TRP A 130 3.42 1.60 -10.67
CA TRP A 130 4.26 2.45 -11.50
C TRP A 130 3.63 2.74 -12.86
N LYS A 131 3.56 4.03 -13.21
CA LYS A 131 2.96 4.53 -14.44
C LYS A 131 1.49 4.17 -14.64
N GLN A 132 0.80 3.84 -13.56
CA GLN A 132 -0.63 3.55 -13.60
C GLN A 132 -1.40 4.52 -12.71
N ASP A 133 -2.69 4.59 -12.90
CA ASP A 133 -3.56 5.39 -12.04
C ASP A 133 -3.75 4.69 -10.70
N SER A 134 -4.01 5.48 -9.67
CA SER A 134 -4.35 4.91 -8.36
C SER A 134 -5.66 4.14 -8.43
N GLU A 135 -5.76 3.10 -7.62
CA GLU A 135 -6.94 2.22 -7.64
C GLU A 135 -7.17 1.56 -6.29
N VAL A 136 -8.41 1.13 -6.08
CA VAL A 136 -8.76 0.25 -4.98
C VAL A 136 -8.86 -1.16 -5.54
N VAL A 137 -8.11 -2.08 -4.97
CA VAL A 137 -8.08 -3.47 -5.42
C VAL A 137 -8.15 -4.42 -4.24
N GLU A 138 -8.51 -5.65 -4.55
CA GLU A 138 -8.51 -6.69 -3.54
C GLU A 138 -7.08 -7.08 -3.18
N LEU A 139 -6.85 -7.26 -1.90
CA LEU A 139 -5.59 -7.80 -1.39
C LEU A 139 -5.60 -9.32 -1.61
N ASN A 140 -5.39 -9.70 -2.86
CA ASN A 140 -5.45 -11.09 -3.29
C ASN A 140 -4.21 -11.88 -2.87
N ARG A 141 -4.20 -13.17 -3.18
CA ARG A 141 -3.11 -14.05 -2.76
C ARG A 141 -1.75 -13.60 -3.27
N HIS A 142 -1.67 -13.11 -4.52
CA HIS A 142 -0.41 -12.62 -5.08
C HIS A 142 0.14 -11.49 -4.20
N TYR A 143 -0.69 -10.51 -3.88
CA TYR A 143 -0.28 -9.42 -3.02
C TYR A 143 0.04 -9.86 -1.61
N ARG A 144 -0.72 -10.80 -1.06
CA ARG A 144 -0.45 -11.30 0.29
C ARG A 144 0.91 -11.98 0.40
N ILE A 145 1.34 -12.68 -0.65
CA ILE A 145 2.66 -13.31 -0.69
C ILE A 145 3.77 -12.28 -0.88
N CYS A 146 3.51 -11.24 -1.66
CA CYS A 146 4.49 -10.19 -1.91
C CYS A 146 4.60 -9.18 -0.76
N CYS A 147 3.66 -9.19 0.15
CA CYS A 147 3.67 -8.27 1.29
C CYS A 147 4.70 -8.75 2.31
N ILE A 148 5.71 -7.93 2.53
CA ILE A 148 6.83 -8.28 3.42
C ILE A 148 6.67 -7.68 4.81
N GLY A 149 5.70 -6.81 4.99
CA GLY A 149 5.46 -6.25 6.31
C GLY A 149 4.20 -5.42 6.35
N VAL A 150 3.63 -5.36 7.52
CA VAL A 150 2.47 -4.52 7.83
C VAL A 150 2.85 -3.63 8.99
N VAL A 151 2.65 -2.34 8.83
CA VAL A 151 3.01 -1.38 9.86
C VAL A 151 1.79 -0.56 10.25
N ARG A 152 1.65 -0.33 11.52
CA ARG A 152 0.58 0.52 12.06
C ARG A 152 1.22 1.67 12.79
N GLU A 153 0.78 2.89 12.47
CA GLU A 153 1.23 4.03 13.23
C GLU A 153 0.58 3.99 14.62
N ASN A 154 1.35 4.41 15.61
CA ASN A 154 0.79 4.53 16.94
C ASN A 154 -0.31 5.59 16.91
N ALA A 155 -1.51 5.18 17.23
CA ALA A 155 -2.59 6.13 17.40
C ALA A 155 -2.36 6.88 18.71
N THR A 156 -2.17 8.14 18.59
CA THR A 156 -2.17 9.01 19.77
C THR A 156 -3.46 9.75 19.86
#